data_4747a74e211070b8f763182d535cbac9
#
_entry.id   4747a74e211070b8f763182d535cbac9
#
_cell.length_a   1.000
_cell.length_b   1.000
_cell.length_c   1.000
_cell.angle_alpha   90.00
_cell.angle_beta   90.00
_cell.angle_gamma   90.00
#
_symmetry.space_group_name_H-M   'P 1'
#
loop_
_entity.id
_entity.type
_entity.pdbx_description
1 polymer ?
#
loop_
_entity_poly.entity_id
_entity_poly.type
_entity_poly.pdbx_seq_one_letter_code
_entity_poly.pdbx_strand_id
1 'polypeptide(L)'
;VISRTTSNDLSLTLAAFNAMPAEHSVELLLRCCGSTRWAERMTAARPFKTMENILSEALRHWHELEDQDWLEAFGHHPRIGDITSLREKYASTAHWATEEQRGAASASDEILKRLAIGNLNYEKKFAHIFLVCATGKSAAEMVQILESRMINDHKTEIKVAATEQAKITRLRLEKLFTDET
;
A
#
# COMPACT_ATOMS: atom_id res chain seq x y z
N VAL A 1 19.36 25.15 -24.02
CA VAL A 1 19.39 25.02 -22.56
C VAL A 1 18.03 24.51 -22.17
N ILE A 2 17.91 23.18 -21.96
CA ILE A 2 16.66 22.54 -21.57
C ILE A 2 16.69 22.50 -20.03
N SER A 3 15.87 23.36 -19.41
CA SER A 3 15.62 23.34 -17.96
C SER A 3 15.04 21.98 -17.55
N ARG A 4 15.81 21.25 -16.77
CA ARG A 4 15.28 20.10 -16.00
C ARG A 4 14.35 20.67 -14.94
N THR A 5 13.05 20.47 -15.13
CA THR A 5 12.04 20.70 -14.11
C THR A 5 12.26 19.64 -13.02
N THR A 6 12.84 20.03 -11.92
CA THR A 6 12.89 19.25 -10.68
C THR A 6 11.45 18.95 -10.27
N SER A 7 11.13 17.67 -10.03
CA SER A 7 9.87 17.25 -9.42
C SER A 7 9.76 17.93 -8.05
N ASN A 8 9.09 19.08 -8.02
CA ASN A 8 8.61 19.66 -6.79
C ASN A 8 7.46 18.76 -6.33
N ASP A 9 7.67 17.99 -5.28
CA ASP A 9 6.60 17.40 -4.47
C ASP A 9 5.84 18.57 -3.82
N LEU A 10 4.94 19.18 -4.61
CA LEU A 10 3.98 20.15 -4.09
C LEU A 10 2.96 19.34 -3.29
N SER A 11 3.17 19.34 -1.98
CA SER A 11 2.17 18.84 -1.05
C SER A 11 0.85 19.59 -1.28
N LEU A 12 -0.22 18.82 -1.40
CA LEU A 12 -1.55 19.34 -1.71
C LEU A 12 -2.25 19.76 -0.41
N THR A 13 -2.78 20.99 -0.36
CA THR A 13 -3.63 21.40 0.75
C THR A 13 -5.05 20.87 0.61
N LEU A 14 -5.76 20.67 1.71
CA LEU A 14 -7.18 20.28 1.68
C LEU A 14 -8.04 21.31 0.96
N ALA A 15 -7.73 22.60 1.10
CA ALA A 15 -8.43 23.68 0.41
C ALA A 15 -8.30 23.54 -1.11
N ALA A 16 -7.09 23.31 -1.62
CA ALA A 16 -6.85 23.08 -3.04
C ALA A 16 -7.55 21.83 -3.56
N PHE A 17 -7.53 20.74 -2.79
CA PHE A 17 -8.22 19.51 -3.11
C PHE A 17 -9.76 19.70 -3.16
N ASN A 18 -10.32 20.42 -2.19
CA ASN A 18 -11.76 20.70 -2.13
C ASN A 18 -12.25 21.54 -3.33
N ALA A 19 -11.39 22.44 -3.83
CA ALA A 19 -11.69 23.29 -4.98
C ALA A 19 -11.42 22.61 -6.33
N MET A 20 -10.79 21.44 -6.34
CA MET A 20 -10.36 20.74 -7.55
C MET A 20 -11.57 20.18 -8.33
N PRO A 21 -11.51 20.15 -9.69
CA PRO A 21 -12.50 19.45 -10.51
C PRO A 21 -12.65 17.98 -10.07
N ALA A 22 -13.87 17.43 -10.14
CA ALA A 22 -14.17 16.09 -9.66
C ALA A 22 -13.27 15.01 -10.32
N GLU A 23 -13.05 15.11 -11.62
CA GLU A 23 -12.23 14.17 -12.39
C GLU A 23 -10.80 14.10 -11.86
N HIS A 24 -10.17 15.24 -11.63
CA HIS A 24 -8.81 15.31 -11.08
C HIS A 24 -8.74 14.80 -9.63
N SER A 25 -9.80 15.03 -8.84
CA SER A 25 -9.92 14.51 -7.49
C SER A 25 -9.95 12.97 -7.49
N VAL A 26 -10.75 12.37 -8.37
CA VAL A 26 -10.83 10.92 -8.54
C VAL A 26 -9.46 10.34 -8.93
N GLU A 27 -8.78 10.93 -9.93
CA GLU A 27 -7.45 10.49 -10.37
C GLU A 27 -6.42 10.50 -9.24
N LEU A 28 -6.42 11.56 -8.41
CA LEU A 28 -5.52 11.64 -7.25
C LEU A 28 -5.84 10.59 -6.19
N LEU A 29 -7.10 10.40 -5.88
CA LEU A 29 -7.55 9.44 -4.89
C LEU A 29 -7.28 7.99 -5.32
N LEU A 30 -7.37 7.69 -6.62
CA LEU A 30 -7.01 6.38 -7.17
C LEU A 30 -5.53 6.01 -6.96
N ARG A 31 -4.64 7.00 -6.82
CA ARG A 31 -3.24 6.75 -6.44
C ARG A 31 -3.11 6.32 -4.97
N CYS A 32 -4.04 6.76 -4.13
CA CYS A 32 -4.06 6.38 -2.71
C CYS A 32 -4.70 5.02 -2.49
N CYS A 33 -5.85 4.79 -3.16
CA CYS A 33 -6.60 3.54 -3.12
C CYS A 33 -7.14 3.25 -4.52
N GLY A 34 -6.76 2.12 -5.09
CA GLY A 34 -7.09 1.73 -6.47
C GLY A 34 -8.55 1.30 -6.69
N SER A 35 -9.50 1.63 -5.80
CA SER A 35 -10.93 1.37 -5.99
C SER A 35 -11.62 2.60 -6.56
N THR A 36 -12.20 2.45 -7.74
CA THR A 36 -12.96 3.50 -8.43
C THR A 36 -14.14 3.98 -7.59
N ARG A 37 -14.92 3.05 -7.05
CA ARG A 37 -16.08 3.39 -6.22
C ARG A 37 -15.70 4.16 -4.95
N TRP A 38 -14.58 3.79 -4.33
CA TRP A 38 -14.04 4.52 -3.17
C TRP A 38 -13.66 5.96 -3.55
N ALA A 39 -12.91 6.13 -4.63
CA ALA A 39 -12.46 7.45 -5.09
C ALA A 39 -13.63 8.38 -5.46
N GLU A 40 -14.66 7.85 -6.11
CA GLU A 40 -15.89 8.59 -6.42
C GLU A 40 -16.64 9.01 -5.16
N ARG A 41 -16.81 8.12 -4.18
CA ARG A 41 -17.47 8.43 -2.90
C ARG A 41 -16.71 9.49 -2.11
N MET A 42 -15.39 9.38 -2.04
CA MET A 42 -14.54 10.39 -1.41
C MET A 42 -14.64 11.74 -2.11
N THR A 43 -14.66 11.75 -3.44
CA THR A 43 -14.82 12.98 -4.22
C THR A 43 -16.17 13.64 -3.94
N ALA A 44 -17.24 12.85 -3.85
CA ALA A 44 -18.59 13.35 -3.55
C ALA A 44 -18.75 13.83 -2.10
N ALA A 45 -17.95 13.33 -1.17
CA ALA A 45 -17.97 13.71 0.25
C ALA A 45 -17.28 15.05 0.56
N ARG A 46 -16.64 15.68 -0.43
CA ARG A 46 -16.05 17.02 -0.26
C ARG A 46 -17.11 18.09 0.06
N PRO A 47 -16.76 19.16 0.79
CA PRO A 47 -15.42 19.54 1.24
C PRO A 47 -15.00 18.88 2.57
N PHE A 48 -13.72 18.51 2.68
CA PHE A 48 -13.11 18.06 3.92
C PHE A 48 -12.52 19.25 4.67
N LYS A 49 -12.78 19.31 5.99
CA LYS A 49 -12.35 20.45 6.82
C LYS A 49 -11.00 20.24 7.49
N THR A 50 -10.70 18.98 7.82
CA THR A 50 -9.46 18.64 8.54
C THR A 50 -8.90 17.33 8.00
N MET A 51 -7.64 17.05 8.30
CA MET A 51 -7.00 15.79 8.00
C MET A 51 -7.71 14.61 8.67
N GLU A 52 -8.14 14.77 9.91
CA GLU A 52 -8.93 13.78 10.63
C GLU A 52 -10.26 13.48 9.92
N ASN A 53 -10.92 14.51 9.41
CA ASN A 53 -12.18 14.34 8.67
C ASN A 53 -12.00 13.52 7.39
N ILE A 54 -10.98 13.82 6.56
CA ILE A 54 -10.75 13.03 5.33
C ILE A 54 -10.34 11.58 5.64
N LEU A 55 -9.54 11.35 6.70
CA LEU A 55 -9.14 10.01 7.11
C LEU A 55 -10.32 9.19 7.65
N SER A 56 -11.21 9.80 8.42
CA SER A 56 -12.41 9.12 8.93
C SER A 56 -13.39 8.77 7.81
N GLU A 57 -13.63 9.68 6.86
CA GLU A 57 -14.46 9.43 5.70
C GLU A 57 -13.85 8.36 4.79
N ALA A 58 -12.52 8.37 4.60
CA ALA A 58 -11.80 7.36 3.84
C ALA A 58 -12.02 5.96 4.40
N LEU A 59 -11.92 5.82 5.72
CA LEU A 59 -12.15 4.54 6.40
C LEU A 59 -13.62 4.11 6.35
N ARG A 60 -14.54 5.04 6.57
CA ARG A 60 -15.99 4.79 6.51
C ARG A 60 -16.39 4.27 5.13
N HIS A 61 -16.04 5.00 4.07
CA HIS A 61 -16.35 4.58 2.70
C HIS A 61 -15.69 3.27 2.31
N TRP A 62 -14.47 3.00 2.81
CA TRP A 62 -13.79 1.73 2.58
C TRP A 62 -14.53 0.53 3.17
N HIS A 63 -15.07 0.67 4.38
CA HIS A 63 -15.83 -0.41 5.04
C HIS A 63 -17.22 -0.64 4.44
N GLU A 64 -17.77 0.32 3.72
CA GLU A 64 -19.06 0.22 3.02
C GLU A 64 -18.95 -0.39 1.62
N LEU A 65 -17.73 -0.76 1.18
CA LEU A 65 -17.47 -1.39 -0.12
C LEU A 65 -17.75 -2.89 -0.06
N GLU A 66 -17.96 -3.45 -1.26
CA GLU A 66 -18.09 -4.88 -1.47
C GLU A 66 -16.73 -5.54 -1.79
N ASP A 67 -16.67 -6.86 -1.67
CA ASP A 67 -15.45 -7.64 -1.93
C ASP A 67 -14.83 -7.34 -3.30
N GLN A 68 -15.67 -7.09 -4.31
CA GLN A 68 -15.22 -6.78 -5.66
C GLN A 68 -14.47 -5.44 -5.77
N ASP A 69 -14.93 -4.43 -5.02
CA ASP A 69 -14.28 -3.12 -4.95
C ASP A 69 -12.91 -3.22 -4.23
N TRP A 70 -12.83 -4.09 -3.20
CA TRP A 70 -11.57 -4.38 -2.53
C TRP A 70 -10.59 -5.11 -3.45
N LEU A 71 -11.05 -6.10 -4.21
CA LEU A 71 -10.22 -6.83 -5.17
C LEU A 71 -9.70 -5.92 -6.29
N GLU A 72 -10.51 -4.95 -6.75
CA GLU A 72 -10.05 -3.91 -7.67
C GLU A 72 -8.85 -3.16 -7.08
N ALA A 73 -8.99 -2.65 -5.85
CA ALA A 73 -7.91 -1.94 -5.18
C ALA A 73 -6.64 -2.79 -5.00
N PHE A 74 -6.78 -4.08 -4.67
CA PHE A 74 -5.65 -4.99 -4.52
C PHE A 74 -4.89 -5.17 -5.84
N GLY A 75 -5.60 -5.23 -6.97
CA GLY A 75 -5.02 -5.35 -8.30
C GLY A 75 -4.14 -4.17 -8.72
N HIS A 76 -4.30 -3.01 -8.09
CA HIS A 76 -3.47 -1.82 -8.35
C HIS A 76 -2.12 -1.82 -7.62
N HIS A 77 -1.85 -2.81 -6.77
CA HIS A 77 -0.55 -2.94 -6.13
C HIS A 77 0.44 -3.72 -6.99
N PRO A 78 1.74 -3.33 -7.00
CA PRO A 78 2.75 -4.10 -7.68
C PRO A 78 2.87 -5.48 -7.02
N ARG A 79 2.96 -6.51 -7.84
CA ARG A 79 3.26 -7.87 -7.35
C ARG A 79 4.66 -7.89 -6.73
N ILE A 80 4.75 -8.42 -5.53
CA ILE A 80 6.02 -8.76 -4.92
C ILE A 80 6.37 -10.16 -5.43
N GLY A 81 6.86 -10.27 -6.68
CA GLY A 81 6.87 -11.55 -7.38
C GLY A 81 8.24 -12.14 -7.68
N ASP A 82 9.30 -11.34 -7.75
CA ASP A 82 10.62 -11.87 -8.05
C ASP A 82 11.66 -11.51 -6.97
N ILE A 83 12.65 -12.38 -6.84
CA ILE A 83 13.74 -12.23 -5.86
C ILE A 83 14.54 -10.94 -6.11
N THR A 84 14.63 -10.48 -7.35
CA THR A 84 15.39 -9.27 -7.73
C THR A 84 14.70 -8.03 -7.18
N SER A 85 13.40 -7.88 -7.43
CA SER A 85 12.58 -6.78 -6.88
C SER A 85 12.55 -6.79 -5.35
N LEU A 86 12.52 -7.99 -4.73
CA LEU A 86 12.62 -8.14 -3.28
C LEU A 86 13.99 -7.71 -2.76
N ARG A 87 15.08 -8.09 -3.41
CA ARG A 87 16.43 -7.67 -3.03
C ARG A 87 16.58 -6.15 -3.11
N GLU A 88 16.13 -5.52 -4.16
CA GLU A 88 16.16 -4.06 -4.32
C GLU A 88 15.39 -3.36 -3.20
N LYS A 89 14.17 -3.84 -2.90
CA LYS A 89 13.32 -3.29 -1.84
C LYS A 89 13.96 -3.39 -0.45
N TYR A 90 14.62 -4.51 -0.15
CA TYR A 90 15.23 -4.76 1.16
C TYR A 90 16.74 -4.46 1.22
N ALA A 91 17.41 -4.17 0.11
CA ALA A 91 18.83 -3.80 0.07
C ALA A 91 19.12 -2.50 0.84
N SER A 92 18.17 -1.56 0.88
CA SER A 92 18.32 -0.30 1.60
C SER A 92 18.38 -0.46 3.13
N THR A 93 17.94 -1.59 3.67
CA THR A 93 18.03 -1.91 5.10
C THR A 93 19.32 -2.63 5.48
N ALA A 94 20.11 -3.09 4.50
CA ALA A 94 21.34 -3.87 4.69
C ALA A 94 22.62 -3.03 4.81
N HIS A 95 22.55 -1.69 4.89
CA HIS A 95 23.73 -0.79 4.80
C HIS A 95 24.63 -0.77 6.05
N TRP A 96 24.44 -1.66 7.03
CA TRP A 96 25.19 -1.65 8.28
C TRP A 96 25.75 -3.03 8.62
N ALA A 97 26.66 -3.57 7.79
CA ALA A 97 27.29 -4.79 8.24
C ALA A 97 28.63 -5.15 7.57
N THR A 98 29.66 -5.19 8.37
CA THR A 98 30.98 -5.79 8.16
C THR A 98 30.96 -7.32 8.25
N GLU A 99 32.07 -7.99 7.98
CA GLU A 99 32.39 -9.40 7.74
C GLU A 99 31.58 -10.53 8.43
N GLU A 100 30.89 -10.28 9.52
CA GLU A 100 29.93 -11.23 10.14
C GLU A 100 28.73 -11.56 9.25
N GLN A 101 28.62 -10.90 8.12
CA GLN A 101 27.44 -10.83 7.26
C GLN A 101 27.37 -11.84 6.12
N ARG A 102 28.39 -12.65 5.86
CA ARG A 102 28.23 -13.73 4.85
C ARG A 102 27.18 -14.75 5.29
N GLY A 103 27.09 -15.02 6.60
CA GLY A 103 26.01 -15.83 7.17
C GLY A 103 24.64 -15.12 7.15
N ALA A 104 24.62 -13.81 7.42
CA ALA A 104 23.41 -13.00 7.38
C ALA A 104 22.91 -12.77 5.94
N ALA A 105 23.79 -12.64 4.94
CA ALA A 105 23.43 -12.52 3.54
C ALA A 105 22.79 -13.81 2.98
N SER A 106 23.29 -14.98 3.36
CA SER A 106 22.67 -16.27 2.97
C SER A 106 21.33 -16.50 3.66
N ALA A 107 21.19 -16.10 4.92
CA ALA A 107 19.92 -16.12 5.65
C ALA A 107 18.91 -15.11 5.05
N SER A 108 19.40 -13.96 4.58
CA SER A 108 18.57 -12.98 3.85
C SER A 108 18.06 -13.54 2.52
N ASP A 109 18.88 -14.23 1.75
CA ASP A 109 18.49 -14.83 0.47
C ASP A 109 17.44 -15.94 0.65
N GLU A 110 17.56 -16.76 1.69
CA GLU A 110 16.58 -17.79 2.02
C GLU A 110 15.24 -17.19 2.43
N ILE A 111 15.25 -16.13 3.23
CA ILE A 111 14.05 -15.38 3.61
C ILE A 111 13.37 -14.78 2.38
N LEU A 112 14.12 -14.19 1.46
CA LEU A 112 13.58 -13.63 0.22
C LEU A 112 12.98 -14.70 -0.69
N LYS A 113 13.61 -15.88 -0.80
CA LYS A 113 13.06 -17.03 -1.51
C LYS A 113 11.75 -17.53 -0.89
N ARG A 114 11.72 -17.66 0.44
CA ARG A 114 10.49 -18.04 1.17
C ARG A 114 9.37 -17.02 0.92
N LEU A 115 9.67 -15.74 0.95
CA LEU A 115 8.71 -14.68 0.68
C LEU A 115 8.19 -14.77 -0.77
N ALA A 116 9.08 -14.98 -1.76
CA ALA A 116 8.68 -15.11 -3.17
C ALA A 116 7.77 -16.33 -3.40
N ILE A 117 8.17 -17.51 -2.89
CA ILE A 117 7.38 -18.74 -2.99
C ILE A 117 6.06 -18.59 -2.24
N GLY A 118 6.09 -17.99 -1.06
CA GLY A 118 4.91 -17.73 -0.25
C GLY A 118 3.89 -16.84 -0.98
N ASN A 119 4.34 -15.77 -1.64
CA ASN A 119 3.47 -14.91 -2.44
C ASN A 119 2.78 -15.68 -3.57
N LEU A 120 3.51 -16.53 -4.29
CA LEU A 120 2.94 -17.37 -5.36
C LEU A 120 1.87 -18.34 -4.81
N ASN A 121 2.16 -18.96 -3.67
CA ASN A 121 1.21 -19.89 -3.04
C ASN A 121 -0.01 -19.16 -2.48
N TYR A 122 0.19 -17.97 -1.94
CA TYR A 122 -0.89 -17.11 -1.45
C TYR A 122 -1.82 -16.70 -2.60
N GLU A 123 -1.28 -16.22 -3.72
CA GLU A 123 -2.07 -15.84 -4.89
C GLU A 123 -2.85 -17.03 -5.47
N LYS A 124 -2.24 -18.24 -5.52
CA LYS A 124 -2.94 -19.46 -5.91
C LYS A 124 -4.10 -19.81 -4.98
N LYS A 125 -3.91 -19.62 -3.67
CA LYS A 125 -4.95 -19.95 -2.67
C LYS A 125 -6.08 -18.94 -2.67
N PHE A 126 -5.78 -17.65 -2.66
CA PHE A 126 -6.75 -16.59 -2.39
C PHE A 126 -7.23 -15.83 -3.64
N ALA A 127 -6.65 -16.10 -4.81
CA ALA A 127 -6.93 -15.43 -6.09
C ALA A 127 -6.67 -13.90 -6.09
N HIS A 128 -5.91 -13.40 -5.12
CA HIS A 128 -5.42 -12.03 -5.08
C HIS A 128 -4.00 -11.98 -4.48
N ILE A 129 -3.29 -10.89 -4.70
CA ILE A 129 -1.93 -10.72 -4.21
C ILE A 129 -1.88 -10.66 -2.67
N PHE A 130 -0.75 -11.07 -2.09
CA PHE A 130 -0.48 -10.85 -0.67
C PHE A 130 -0.31 -9.36 -0.40
N LEU A 131 -1.30 -8.78 0.26
CA LEU A 131 -1.34 -7.37 0.62
C LEU A 131 -1.07 -7.19 2.11
N VAL A 132 -0.09 -6.36 2.44
CA VAL A 132 0.28 -6.00 3.80
C VAL A 132 0.89 -4.61 3.83
N CYS A 133 0.59 -3.84 4.86
CA CYS A 133 1.26 -2.58 5.12
C CYS A 133 2.70 -2.85 5.57
N ALA A 134 3.65 -2.77 4.63
CA ALA A 134 5.04 -3.18 4.81
C ALA A 134 5.91 -2.13 5.53
N THR A 135 5.38 -0.93 5.82
CA THR A 135 6.13 0.15 6.45
C THR A 135 6.68 -0.30 7.81
N GLY A 136 7.99 -0.20 7.98
CA GLY A 136 8.69 -0.58 9.21
C GLY A 136 8.86 -2.07 9.44
N LYS A 137 8.52 -2.94 8.47
CA LYS A 137 8.64 -4.40 8.60
C LYS A 137 9.84 -4.94 7.81
N SER A 138 10.57 -5.85 8.44
CA SER A 138 11.63 -6.63 7.82
C SER A 138 11.07 -7.72 6.90
N ALA A 139 11.90 -8.27 6.01
CA ALA A 139 11.52 -9.40 5.18
C ALA A 139 11.13 -10.65 6.02
N ALA A 140 11.80 -10.89 7.15
CA ALA A 140 11.47 -11.98 8.05
C ALA A 140 10.08 -11.84 8.68
N GLU A 141 9.72 -10.64 9.14
CA GLU A 141 8.37 -10.35 9.64
C GLU A 141 7.32 -10.50 8.55
N MET A 142 7.64 -10.10 7.32
CA MET A 142 6.74 -10.28 6.17
C MET A 142 6.46 -11.76 5.90
N VAL A 143 7.49 -12.63 5.96
CA VAL A 143 7.32 -14.09 5.83
C VAL A 143 6.43 -14.63 6.94
N GLN A 144 6.68 -14.25 8.19
CA GLN A 144 5.86 -14.70 9.33
C GLN A 144 4.38 -14.31 9.18
N ILE A 145 4.10 -13.07 8.77
CA ILE A 145 2.75 -12.59 8.51
C ILE A 145 2.11 -13.39 7.39
N LEU A 146 2.82 -13.59 6.28
CA LEU A 146 2.33 -14.35 5.14
C LEU A 146 1.98 -15.78 5.55
N GLU A 147 2.89 -16.48 6.21
CA GLU A 147 2.70 -17.86 6.66
C GLU A 147 1.53 -17.98 7.65
N SER A 148 1.39 -17.04 8.59
CA SER A 148 0.26 -17.02 9.53
C SER A 148 -1.09 -16.83 8.84
N ARG A 149 -1.14 -16.10 7.73
CA ARG A 149 -2.36 -15.84 6.96
C ARG A 149 -2.71 -16.99 6.01
N MET A 150 -1.75 -17.86 5.68
CA MET A 150 -2.02 -19.03 4.83
C MET A 150 -3.01 -20.04 5.44
N ILE A 151 -3.30 -19.99 6.73
CA ILE A 151 -4.29 -20.85 7.38
C ILE A 151 -5.73 -20.33 7.25
N ASN A 152 -5.91 -19.04 6.89
CA ASN A 152 -7.23 -18.42 6.79
C ASN A 152 -8.06 -19.07 5.66
N ASP A 153 -9.38 -18.97 5.78
CA ASP A 153 -10.30 -19.14 4.66
C ASP A 153 -10.41 -17.87 3.82
N HIS A 154 -11.00 -17.96 2.63
CA HIS A 154 -11.12 -16.84 1.70
C HIS A 154 -11.87 -15.65 2.28
N LYS A 155 -12.95 -15.90 3.03
CA LYS A 155 -13.80 -14.84 3.61
C LYS A 155 -13.09 -14.07 4.72
N THR A 156 -12.30 -14.75 5.49
CA THR A 156 -11.46 -14.15 6.53
C THR A 156 -10.32 -13.36 5.89
N GLU A 157 -9.67 -13.96 4.89
CA GLU A 157 -8.47 -13.39 4.30
C GLU A 157 -8.73 -12.11 3.52
N ILE A 158 -9.82 -12.03 2.76
CA ILE A 158 -10.15 -10.79 2.03
C ILE A 158 -10.37 -9.61 3.00
N LYS A 159 -10.94 -9.85 4.16
CA LYS A 159 -11.12 -8.82 5.21
C LYS A 159 -9.80 -8.40 5.84
N VAL A 160 -8.89 -9.35 6.06
CA VAL A 160 -7.53 -9.06 6.56
C VAL A 160 -6.78 -8.22 5.53
N ALA A 161 -6.82 -8.60 4.26
CA ALA A 161 -6.21 -7.82 3.18
C ALA A 161 -6.82 -6.41 3.05
N ALA A 162 -8.15 -6.29 3.17
CA ALA A 162 -8.83 -4.99 3.17
C ALA A 162 -8.41 -4.11 4.35
N THR A 163 -8.18 -4.69 5.53
CA THR A 163 -7.65 -3.97 6.69
C THR A 163 -6.23 -3.45 6.43
N GLU A 164 -5.38 -4.23 5.80
CA GLU A 164 -4.03 -3.80 5.42
C GLU A 164 -4.07 -2.69 4.34
N GLN A 165 -4.99 -2.81 3.36
CA GLN A 165 -5.22 -1.74 2.38
C GLN A 165 -5.64 -0.43 3.04
N ALA A 166 -6.52 -0.46 4.02
CA ALA A 166 -6.94 0.75 4.74
C ALA A 166 -5.75 1.46 5.40
N LYS A 167 -4.82 0.71 5.99
CA LYS A 167 -3.58 1.28 6.56
C LYS A 167 -2.71 1.93 5.49
N ILE A 168 -2.55 1.28 4.33
CA ILE A 168 -1.79 1.81 3.20
C ILE A 168 -2.44 3.08 2.66
N THR A 169 -3.75 3.08 2.49
CA THR A 169 -4.53 4.24 2.02
C THR A 169 -4.35 5.42 2.97
N ARG A 170 -4.45 5.19 4.28
CA ARG A 170 -4.20 6.21 5.29
C ARG A 170 -2.82 6.86 5.14
N LEU A 171 -1.75 6.06 5.08
CA LEU A 171 -0.38 6.56 4.92
C LEU A 171 -0.19 7.35 3.62
N ARG A 172 -0.87 6.94 2.54
CA ARG A 172 -0.82 7.65 1.25
C ARG A 172 -1.57 8.98 1.30
N LEU A 173 -2.72 9.03 1.98
CA LEU A 173 -3.45 10.29 2.21
C LEU A 173 -2.64 11.25 3.08
N GLU A 174 -2.07 10.78 4.19
CA GLU A 174 -1.20 11.58 5.05
C GLU A 174 0.03 12.14 4.29
N LYS A 175 0.54 11.39 3.31
CA LYS A 175 1.64 11.84 2.46
C LYS A 175 1.19 12.79 1.34
N LEU A 176 -0.03 12.62 0.84
CA LEU A 176 -0.59 13.45 -0.23
C LEU A 176 -0.94 14.85 0.27
N PHE A 177 -1.47 14.92 1.48
CA PHE A 177 -1.89 16.16 2.11
C PHE A 177 -0.87 16.57 3.17
N THR A 178 -0.42 17.81 3.14
CA THR A 178 0.32 18.39 4.25
C THR A 178 -0.62 19.15 5.15
N ASP A 179 -0.43 18.99 6.46
CA ASP A 179 -1.07 19.87 7.43
C ASP A 179 -0.61 21.32 7.17
N GLU A 180 -1.58 22.22 6.96
CA GLU A 180 -1.34 23.65 7.09
C GLU A 180 -1.11 23.91 8.59
N THR A 181 0.16 24.00 8.99
CA THR A 181 0.55 24.50 10.32
C THR A 181 0.45 26.00 10.36
#